data_174c6b2ff3980d731cc0c2a9291a7460
#
_entry.id   174c6b2ff3980d731cc0c2a9291a7460
#
_cell.length_a   1.000
_cell.length_b   1.000
_cell.length_c   1.000
_cell.angle_alpha   90.00
_cell.angle_beta   90.00
_cell.angle_gamma   90.00
#
_symmetry.space_group_name_H-M   'P 1'
#
loop_
_entity.id
_entity.type
_entity.pdbx_description
1 polymer ?
#
loop_
_entity_poly.entity_id
_entity_poly.type
_entity_poly.pdbx_seq_one_letter_code
_entity_poly.pdbx_strand_id
1 'polypeptide(L)'
;MIRSDEIKLPAEFQVALYENLIQQLEKKGRSVSWHVYRDGDRNAANRTDLVVLRSTVRGFKQGSEEKRQVTTVAGATSITVHCQFIDNQGKVLLERDINGKVRFFGANLKATYDFAKKAATFAHQNLAATDGT
;
A
#
# COMPACT_ATOMS: atom_id res chain seq x y z
N MET A 1 9.99 -11.32 8.00
CA MET A 1 9.66 -12.75 7.82
C MET A 1 8.47 -12.88 6.89
N ILE A 2 8.61 -13.70 5.86
CA ILE A 2 7.50 -13.97 4.93
C ILE A 2 6.62 -15.06 5.55
N ARG A 3 5.33 -14.77 5.68
CA ARG A 3 4.36 -15.75 6.20
C ARG A 3 4.02 -16.76 5.11
N SER A 4 3.54 -17.94 5.52
CA SER A 4 3.17 -18.98 4.56
C SER A 4 2.03 -18.58 3.61
N ASP A 5 1.19 -17.61 4.04
CA ASP A 5 0.09 -17.08 3.24
C ASP A 5 0.49 -15.85 2.42
N GLU A 6 1.74 -15.41 2.52
CA GLU A 6 2.22 -14.23 1.81
C GLU A 6 2.81 -14.61 0.46
N ILE A 7 2.41 -13.86 -0.57
CA ILE A 7 2.91 -14.03 -1.92
C ILE A 7 4.11 -13.11 -2.11
N LYS A 8 5.23 -13.67 -2.58
CA LYS A 8 6.45 -12.90 -2.80
C LYS A 8 6.38 -12.19 -4.15
N LEU A 9 6.49 -10.86 -4.12
CA LEU A 9 6.57 -10.05 -5.33
C LEU A 9 7.98 -10.03 -5.90
N PRO A 10 8.12 -9.86 -7.24
CA PRO A 10 9.43 -9.51 -7.82
C PRO A 10 10.02 -8.27 -7.15
N ALA A 11 11.35 -8.19 -7.07
CA ALA A 11 12.04 -7.13 -6.32
C ALA A 11 11.62 -5.72 -6.78
N GLU A 12 11.46 -5.49 -8.07
CA GLU A 12 11.05 -4.19 -8.61
C GLU A 12 9.66 -3.79 -8.13
N PHE A 13 8.75 -4.75 -7.99
CA PHE A 13 7.41 -4.48 -7.45
C PHE A 13 7.46 -4.20 -5.95
N GLN A 14 8.33 -4.88 -5.20
CA GLN A 14 8.49 -4.63 -3.77
C GLN A 14 8.95 -3.19 -3.52
N VAL A 15 9.97 -2.75 -4.26
CA VAL A 15 10.50 -1.38 -4.13
C VAL A 15 9.45 -0.35 -4.54
N ALA A 16 8.80 -0.57 -5.68
CA ALA A 16 7.79 0.36 -6.19
C ALA A 16 6.60 0.45 -5.25
N LEU A 17 6.14 -0.67 -4.69
CA LEU A 17 5.02 -0.71 -3.76
C LEU A 17 5.34 0.11 -2.51
N TYR A 18 6.52 -0.10 -1.93
CA TYR A 18 6.95 0.62 -0.73
C TYR A 18 7.09 2.11 -0.99
N GLU A 19 7.82 2.49 -2.06
CA GLU A 19 8.06 3.91 -2.37
C GLU A 19 6.77 4.64 -2.73
N ASN A 20 5.91 4.03 -3.52
CA ASN A 20 4.62 4.64 -3.88
C ASN A 20 3.73 4.80 -2.64
N LEU A 21 3.73 3.81 -1.75
CA LEU A 21 2.94 3.86 -0.53
C LEU A 21 3.40 5.01 0.37
N ILE A 22 4.71 5.17 0.58
CA ILE A 22 5.27 6.27 1.35
C ILE A 22 4.85 7.62 0.76
N GLN A 23 5.02 7.80 -0.56
CA GLN A 23 4.68 9.05 -1.24
C GLN A 23 3.21 9.40 -1.12
N GLN A 24 2.32 8.43 -1.31
CA GLN A 24 0.89 8.68 -1.26
C GLN A 24 0.40 8.95 0.17
N LEU A 25 0.95 8.25 1.15
CA LEU A 25 0.64 8.52 2.56
C LEU A 25 1.10 9.91 2.98
N GLU A 26 2.29 10.34 2.56
CA GLU A 26 2.78 11.70 2.83
C GLU A 26 1.89 12.75 2.19
N LYS A 27 1.50 12.53 0.95
CA LYS A 27 0.64 13.45 0.21
C LYS A 27 -0.72 13.63 0.90
N LYS A 28 -1.35 12.53 1.29
CA LYS A 28 -2.64 12.57 2.00
C LYS A 28 -2.48 13.10 3.43
N GLY A 29 -1.37 12.80 4.06
CA GLY A 29 -1.10 13.20 5.44
C GLY A 29 -0.92 14.70 5.64
N ARG A 30 -0.57 15.45 4.59
CA ARG A 30 -0.35 16.90 4.69
C ARG A 30 -1.57 17.64 5.21
N SER A 31 -2.76 17.22 4.81
CA SER A 31 -4.00 17.89 5.22
C SER A 31 -4.39 17.60 6.67
N VAL A 32 -3.83 16.57 7.29
CA VAL A 32 -4.14 16.15 8.66
C VAL A 32 -2.90 16.12 9.56
N SER A 33 -1.79 16.68 9.08
CA SER A 33 -0.53 16.80 9.82
C SER A 33 0.12 15.47 10.20
N TRP A 34 -0.09 14.44 9.40
CA TRP A 34 0.65 13.19 9.57
C TRP A 34 2.09 13.36 9.13
N HIS A 35 2.99 12.68 9.84
CA HIS A 35 4.35 12.49 9.40
C HIS A 35 4.59 11.02 9.14
N VAL A 36 5.10 10.67 7.95
CA VAL A 36 5.34 9.28 7.57
C VAL A 36 6.81 8.94 7.79
N TYR A 37 7.06 7.90 8.57
CA TYR A 37 8.41 7.40 8.84
C TYR A 37 8.63 6.13 8.03
N ARG A 38 9.82 6.02 7.43
CA ARG A 38 10.23 4.78 6.78
C ARG A 38 10.57 3.74 7.85
N ASP A 39 10.44 2.47 7.47
CA ASP A 39 10.80 1.37 8.36
C ASP A 39 12.28 1.50 8.76
N GLY A 40 12.54 1.43 10.06
CA GLY A 40 13.88 1.58 10.61
C GLY A 40 14.35 3.02 10.82
N ASP A 41 13.49 4.02 10.61
CA ASP A 41 13.84 5.42 10.84
C ASP A 41 14.10 5.65 12.34
N ARG A 42 15.27 6.22 12.65
CA ARG A 42 15.66 6.50 14.04
C ARG A 42 14.72 7.48 14.74
N ASN A 43 14.16 8.41 13.99
CA ASN A 43 13.24 9.41 14.54
C ASN A 43 11.91 8.80 15.01
N ALA A 44 11.59 7.60 14.55
CA ALA A 44 10.41 6.87 14.98
C ALA A 44 10.65 5.93 16.14
N ALA A 45 11.91 5.58 16.44
CA ALA A 45 12.27 4.47 17.33
C ALA A 45 11.73 4.63 18.76
N ASN A 46 11.66 5.85 19.27
CA ASN A 46 11.23 6.11 20.65
C ASN A 46 9.84 6.76 20.75
N ARG A 47 9.11 6.81 19.65
CA ARG A 47 7.77 7.41 19.66
C ARG A 47 6.72 6.38 20.08
N THR A 48 5.76 6.85 20.86
CA THR A 48 4.65 6.01 21.36
C THR A 48 3.32 6.33 20.67
N ASP A 49 3.30 7.36 19.82
CA ASP A 49 2.12 7.83 19.12
C ASP A 49 2.03 7.32 17.68
N LEU A 50 2.79 6.27 17.36
CA LEU A 50 2.85 5.74 16.01
C LEU A 50 1.71 4.78 15.71
N VAL A 51 1.27 4.82 14.45
CA VAL A 51 0.45 3.76 13.86
C VAL A 51 1.33 3.03 12.85
N VAL A 52 1.41 1.72 12.96
CA VAL A 52 2.20 0.89 12.06
C VAL A 52 1.31 0.31 10.98
N LEU A 53 1.70 0.51 9.73
CA LEU A 53 1.04 -0.16 8.60
C LEU A 53 1.79 -1.46 8.31
N ARG A 54 1.08 -2.58 8.48
CA ARG A 54 1.56 -3.91 8.09
C ARG A 54 0.89 -4.30 6.79
N SER A 55 1.70 -4.62 5.79
CA SER A 55 1.24 -5.01 4.46
C SER A 55 1.60 -6.46 4.19
N THR A 56 0.62 -7.24 3.75
CA THR A 56 0.83 -8.65 3.37
C THR A 56 0.26 -8.85 1.98
N VAL A 57 1.09 -9.24 1.03
CA VAL A 57 0.65 -9.48 -0.35
C VAL A 57 -0.11 -10.79 -0.40
N ARG A 58 -1.37 -10.72 -0.83
CA ARG A 58 -2.24 -11.89 -0.89
C ARG A 58 -2.55 -12.33 -2.31
N GLY A 59 -2.36 -11.45 -3.29
CA GLY A 59 -2.61 -11.79 -4.68
C GLY A 59 -1.71 -10.99 -5.59
N PHE A 60 -1.23 -11.62 -6.66
CA PHE A 60 -0.42 -10.95 -7.66
C PHE A 60 -0.61 -11.64 -9.00
N LYS A 61 -0.96 -10.85 -10.01
CA LYS A 61 -1.04 -11.32 -11.39
C LYS A 61 -0.35 -10.29 -12.26
N GLN A 62 0.74 -10.71 -12.91
CA GLN A 62 1.44 -9.85 -13.84
C GLN A 62 0.89 -10.10 -15.25
N GLY A 63 0.33 -9.03 -15.83
CA GLY A 63 -0.15 -9.07 -17.20
C GLY A 63 0.96 -8.73 -18.19
N SER A 64 0.57 -8.65 -19.45
CA SER A 64 1.45 -8.25 -20.55
C SER A 64 1.07 -6.87 -21.04
N GLU A 65 2.03 -5.95 -21.08
CA GLU A 65 1.81 -4.60 -21.61
C GLU A 65 1.40 -4.66 -23.08
N GLU A 66 1.93 -5.62 -23.83
CA GLU A 66 1.57 -5.84 -25.22
C GLU A 66 0.12 -6.29 -25.36
N LYS A 67 -0.32 -7.23 -24.53
CA LYS A 67 -1.72 -7.72 -24.55
C LYS A 67 -2.71 -6.65 -24.14
N ARG A 68 -2.32 -5.70 -23.27
CA ARG A 68 -3.21 -4.61 -22.87
C ARG A 68 -3.56 -3.68 -23.99
N GLN A 69 -2.76 -3.64 -25.05
CA GLN A 69 -3.08 -2.85 -26.25
C GLN A 69 -4.17 -3.49 -27.09
N VAL A 70 -4.42 -4.79 -26.90
CA VAL A 70 -5.38 -5.58 -27.67
C VAL A 70 -6.62 -5.89 -26.83
N THR A 71 -6.43 -6.30 -25.58
CA THR A 71 -7.54 -6.63 -24.68
C THR A 71 -7.19 -6.22 -23.25
N THR A 72 -8.15 -5.59 -22.57
CA THR A 72 -7.96 -5.10 -21.20
C THR A 72 -7.95 -6.22 -20.17
N VAL A 73 -8.62 -7.34 -20.44
CA VAL A 73 -8.78 -8.43 -19.49
C VAL A 73 -7.51 -9.28 -19.40
N ALA A 74 -6.98 -9.71 -20.56
CA ALA A 74 -5.83 -10.61 -20.59
C ALA A 74 -4.53 -9.92 -20.23
N GLY A 75 -4.44 -8.58 -20.43
CA GLY A 75 -3.22 -7.83 -20.18
C GLY A 75 -3.13 -7.18 -18.80
N ALA A 76 -4.14 -7.32 -17.96
CA ALA A 76 -4.18 -6.63 -16.68
C ALA A 76 -3.13 -7.15 -15.71
N THR A 77 -2.49 -6.22 -15.01
CA THR A 77 -1.62 -6.53 -13.86
C THR A 77 -2.37 -6.10 -12.60
N SER A 78 -2.45 -6.98 -11.60
CA SER A 78 -3.11 -6.65 -10.35
C SER A 78 -2.31 -7.15 -9.15
N ILE A 79 -2.39 -6.37 -8.05
CA ILE A 79 -1.78 -6.69 -6.76
C ILE A 79 -2.87 -6.53 -5.71
N THR A 80 -3.05 -7.55 -4.87
CA THR A 80 -3.94 -7.44 -3.70
C THR A 80 -3.11 -7.51 -2.44
N VAL A 81 -3.24 -6.51 -1.58
CA VAL A 81 -2.46 -6.38 -0.36
C VAL A 81 -3.40 -6.25 0.82
N HIS A 82 -3.19 -7.10 1.82
CA HIS A 82 -3.89 -6.98 3.09
C HIS A 82 -3.19 -5.93 3.93
N CYS A 83 -3.90 -4.85 4.24
CA CYS A 83 -3.36 -3.72 5.01
C CYS A 83 -3.96 -3.70 6.41
N GLN A 84 -3.09 -3.65 7.42
CA GLN A 84 -3.50 -3.50 8.82
C GLN A 84 -2.83 -2.27 9.40
N PHE A 85 -3.61 -1.39 9.99
CA PHE A 85 -3.10 -0.22 10.72
C PHE A 85 -3.19 -0.53 12.20
N ILE A 86 -2.03 -0.59 12.86
CA ILE A 86 -1.89 -1.13 14.22
C ILE A 86 -1.32 -0.05 15.13
N ASP A 87 -1.94 0.14 16.30
CA ASP A 87 -1.46 1.13 17.28
C ASP A 87 -0.24 0.61 18.06
N ASN A 88 0.28 1.44 18.95
CA ASN A 88 1.46 1.10 19.75
C ASN A 88 1.23 -0.01 20.78
N GLN A 89 -0.01 -0.42 20.98
CA GLN A 89 -0.37 -1.51 21.88
C GLN A 89 -0.66 -2.82 21.14
N GLY A 90 -0.46 -2.83 19.84
CA GLY A 90 -0.72 -4.01 19.01
C GLY A 90 -2.16 -4.18 18.57
N LYS A 91 -3.02 -3.20 18.85
CA LYS A 91 -4.42 -3.25 18.45
C LYS A 91 -4.58 -2.86 16.99
N VAL A 92 -5.31 -3.66 16.23
CA VAL A 92 -5.64 -3.36 14.84
C VAL A 92 -6.75 -2.31 14.81
N LEU A 93 -6.43 -1.12 14.33
CA LEU A 93 -7.38 -0.02 14.22
C LEU A 93 -8.20 -0.10 12.95
N LEU A 94 -7.57 -0.45 11.85
CA LEU A 94 -8.20 -0.60 10.54
C LEU A 94 -7.57 -1.79 9.83
N GLU A 95 -8.37 -2.46 9.02
CA GLU A 95 -7.83 -3.54 8.19
C GLU A 95 -8.69 -3.74 6.95
N ARG A 96 -8.05 -4.01 5.81
CA ARG A 96 -8.74 -4.21 4.53
C ARG A 96 -7.80 -4.80 3.50
N ASP A 97 -8.35 -5.63 2.63
CA ASP A 97 -7.67 -6.02 1.39
C ASP A 97 -7.85 -4.92 0.36
N ILE A 98 -6.74 -4.42 -0.19
CA ILE A 98 -6.76 -3.35 -1.18
C ILE A 98 -6.11 -3.85 -2.45
N ASN A 99 -6.80 -3.64 -3.58
CA ASN A 99 -6.35 -4.09 -4.88
C ASN A 99 -5.89 -2.92 -5.74
N GLY A 100 -4.70 -3.05 -6.34
CA GLY A 100 -4.19 -2.11 -7.33
C GLY A 100 -4.11 -2.78 -8.68
N LYS A 101 -4.46 -2.05 -9.75
CA LYS A 101 -4.53 -2.58 -11.10
C LYS A 101 -3.99 -1.60 -12.13
N VAL A 102 -3.48 -2.15 -13.24
CA VAL A 102 -3.33 -1.43 -14.49
C VAL A 102 -3.96 -2.29 -15.60
N ARG A 103 -4.96 -1.74 -16.30
CA ARG A 103 -5.75 -2.48 -17.30
C ARG A 103 -5.53 -2.02 -18.73
N PHE A 104 -5.22 -0.75 -18.94
CA PHE A 104 -5.14 -0.17 -20.27
C PHE A 104 -3.69 0.09 -20.65
N PHE A 105 -3.33 1.35 -20.80
CA PHE A 105 -1.96 1.72 -21.14
C PHE A 105 -1.15 1.92 -19.86
N GLY A 106 0.12 1.58 -19.92
CA GLY A 106 1.03 1.84 -18.84
C GLY A 106 1.86 0.64 -18.45
N ALA A 107 2.93 0.91 -17.73
CA ALA A 107 3.83 -0.11 -17.22
C ALA A 107 3.16 -0.94 -16.13
N ASN A 108 3.59 -2.18 -15.97
CA ASN A 108 3.06 -3.09 -14.95
C ASN A 108 3.19 -2.52 -13.55
N LEU A 109 4.24 -1.74 -13.28
CA LEU A 109 4.47 -1.11 -11.97
C LEU A 109 3.41 -0.09 -11.58
N LYS A 110 2.60 0.40 -12.53
CA LYS A 110 1.48 1.30 -12.21
C LYS A 110 0.44 0.65 -11.31
N ALA A 111 0.39 -0.69 -11.25
CA ALA A 111 -0.48 -1.39 -10.30
C ALA A 111 -0.10 -1.05 -8.85
N THR A 112 1.19 -0.87 -8.55
CA THR A 112 1.64 -0.45 -7.22
C THR A 112 1.23 0.97 -6.89
N TYR A 113 1.26 1.86 -7.88
CA TYR A 113 0.80 3.24 -7.71
C TYR A 113 -0.70 3.29 -7.42
N ASP A 114 -1.50 2.55 -8.19
CA ASP A 114 -2.95 2.46 -7.98
C ASP A 114 -3.28 1.92 -6.60
N PHE A 115 -2.60 0.86 -6.17
CA PHE A 115 -2.73 0.33 -4.82
C PHE A 115 -2.40 1.38 -3.76
N ALA A 116 -1.25 2.04 -3.90
CA ALA A 116 -0.78 3.01 -2.91
C ALA A 116 -1.75 4.18 -2.76
N LYS A 117 -2.31 4.65 -3.86
CA LYS A 117 -3.30 5.73 -3.86
C LYS A 117 -4.56 5.31 -3.11
N LYS A 118 -5.05 4.10 -3.35
CA LYS A 118 -6.22 3.56 -2.65
C LYS A 118 -5.96 3.34 -1.16
N ALA A 119 -4.79 2.82 -0.82
CA ALA A 119 -4.41 2.58 0.57
C ALA A 119 -4.30 3.89 1.35
N ALA A 120 -3.68 4.92 0.76
CA ALA A 120 -3.55 6.22 1.40
C ALA A 120 -4.92 6.90 1.57
N THR A 121 -5.80 6.77 0.60
CA THR A 121 -7.17 7.30 0.69
C THR A 121 -7.94 6.60 1.81
N PHE A 122 -7.84 5.29 1.90
CA PHE A 122 -8.49 4.51 2.97
C PHE A 122 -7.99 4.96 4.34
N ALA A 123 -6.67 5.11 4.52
CA ALA A 123 -6.09 5.59 5.76
C ALA A 123 -6.56 7.00 6.11
N HIS A 124 -6.53 7.90 5.15
CA HIS A 124 -6.94 9.29 5.34
C HIS A 124 -8.41 9.39 5.77
N GLN A 125 -9.29 8.64 5.14
CA GLN A 125 -10.71 8.69 5.43
C GLN A 125 -11.07 8.11 6.80
N ASN A 126 -10.30 7.12 7.28
CA ASN A 126 -10.67 6.38 8.48
C ASN A 126 -9.81 6.73 9.70
N LEU A 127 -8.49 6.92 9.53
CA LEU A 127 -7.62 7.27 10.67
C LEU A 127 -7.79 8.74 11.06
N ALA A 128 -7.91 9.63 10.09
CA ALA A 128 -8.09 11.06 10.38
C ALA A 128 -9.38 11.31 11.15
N ALA A 129 -10.46 10.59 10.83
CA ALA A 129 -11.73 10.70 11.54
C ALA A 129 -11.63 10.18 12.97
N THR A 130 -10.80 9.16 13.20
CA THR A 130 -10.57 8.59 14.53
C THR A 130 -9.76 9.53 15.41
N ASP A 131 -8.76 10.19 14.84
CA ASP A 131 -7.88 11.13 15.57
C ASP A 131 -8.58 12.44 15.88
N GLY A 132 -9.68 12.73 15.26
CA GLY A 132 -10.44 13.96 15.48
C GLY A 132 -11.23 13.99 16.78
N THR A 133 -11.13 12.95 17.56
CA THR A 133 -11.83 12.87 18.86
C THR A 133 -10.97 13.41 20.02
#